data_0b8b74190355f982a5064b24b4834b1d
#
_entry.id   0b8b74190355f982a5064b24b4834b1d
#
_cell.length_a   1.000
_cell.length_b   1.000
_cell.length_c   1.000
_cell.angle_alpha   90.00
_cell.angle_beta   90.00
_cell.angle_gamma   90.00
#
_symmetry.space_group_name_H-M   'P 1'
#
loop_
_entity.id
_entity.type
_entity.pdbx_description
1 polymer ?
#
loop_
_entity_poly.entity_id
_entity_poly.type
_entity_poly.pdbx_seq_one_letter_code
_entity_poly.pdbx_strand_id
1 'polypeptide(L)'
;MCPRVSTKSRAGSHNYARGFPMRAFAFRTHSGVPVTHRAAHKMGAGSSRGSVATRASGVPEGLSDGCKGAPVPEGVKLPIVCGEEVMAPKKHGTTDEPVQQNLRWGCEWKTADKICSFNRHYAEFAGYWATTNFLQEVDRDGETTYYDSVTGKPLFVAPRGRSMEAFLKESKAHGWPSFRDEEVVWENVRCLVNGEAVSTAGTHLGHNLPDKSGNRYCINLVSVAGRPA
;
A
#
# COMPACT_ATOMS: atom_id res chain seq x y z
N MET A 1 -42.12 -27.37 43.02
CA MET A 1 -42.79 -26.04 43.11
C MET A 1 -41.81 -24.99 42.71
N CYS A 2 -41.90 -24.51 41.50
CA CYS A 2 -41.12 -23.35 41.00
C CYS A 2 -42.02 -22.11 40.96
N PRO A 3 -41.57 -20.95 41.29
CA PRO A 3 -42.21 -19.74 40.82
C PRO A 3 -41.50 -19.17 39.58
N ARG A 4 -42.31 -18.89 38.56
CA ARG A 4 -41.99 -18.11 37.38
C ARG A 4 -41.72 -16.65 37.76
N VAL A 5 -40.65 -16.08 37.21
CA VAL A 5 -40.47 -14.64 37.19
C VAL A 5 -40.56 -14.16 35.74
N SER A 6 -41.53 -13.27 35.51
CA SER A 6 -41.83 -12.56 34.28
C SER A 6 -40.93 -11.34 34.19
N THR A 7 -40.20 -11.18 33.07
CA THR A 7 -39.50 -9.92 32.77
C THR A 7 -40.10 -9.26 31.53
N LYS A 8 -40.65 -8.08 31.75
CA LYS A 8 -41.18 -7.16 30.74
C LYS A 8 -40.04 -6.58 29.87
N SER A 9 -40.19 -6.67 28.56
CA SER A 9 -39.42 -5.95 27.57
C SER A 9 -39.73 -4.44 27.64
N ARG A 10 -38.70 -3.62 27.63
CA ARG A 10 -38.79 -2.19 27.32
C ARG A 10 -37.99 -1.93 26.06
N ALA A 11 -38.68 -1.61 24.99
CA ALA A 11 -38.14 -1.03 23.77
C ALA A 11 -37.73 0.41 24.09
N GLY A 12 -36.49 0.78 23.78
CA GLY A 12 -35.94 2.12 23.82
C GLY A 12 -35.33 2.46 22.47
N SER A 13 -36.15 3.09 21.63
CA SER A 13 -35.70 3.72 20.38
C SER A 13 -34.88 4.98 20.71
N HIS A 14 -33.63 5.06 20.28
CA HIS A 14 -32.89 6.30 20.20
C HIS A 14 -32.31 6.48 18.79
N ASN A 15 -33.02 7.29 18.01
CA ASN A 15 -32.51 7.95 16.83
C ASN A 15 -31.39 8.93 17.22
N TYR A 16 -30.20 8.77 16.63
CA TYR A 16 -29.21 9.84 16.53
C TYR A 16 -28.63 9.85 15.12
N ALA A 17 -29.35 10.52 14.22
CA ALA A 17 -28.80 11.02 12.99
C ALA A 17 -28.14 12.37 13.29
N ARG A 18 -26.83 12.48 13.25
CA ARG A 18 -26.11 13.75 13.08
C ARG A 18 -25.07 13.56 11.97
N GLY A 19 -25.42 14.04 10.78
CA GLY A 19 -24.52 14.17 9.65
C GLY A 19 -23.41 15.17 9.94
N PHE A 20 -22.18 14.78 9.65
CA PHE A 20 -21.04 15.68 9.54
C PHE A 20 -20.87 16.06 8.05
N PRO A 21 -20.68 17.36 7.74
CA PRO A 21 -20.49 17.78 6.35
C PRO A 21 -19.10 17.36 5.84
N MET A 22 -19.08 16.65 4.72
CA MET A 22 -17.88 16.43 3.92
C MET A 22 -17.38 17.78 3.37
N ARG A 23 -16.19 18.18 3.77
CA ARG A 23 -15.44 19.24 3.06
C ARG A 23 -14.78 18.61 1.84
N ALA A 24 -15.32 18.94 0.67
CA ALA A 24 -14.68 18.67 -0.60
C ALA A 24 -13.41 19.52 -0.73
N PHE A 25 -12.26 18.89 -0.90
CA PHE A 25 -11.03 19.53 -1.34
C PHE A 25 -11.09 19.67 -2.85
N ALA A 26 -11.34 20.89 -3.33
CA ALA A 26 -11.26 21.22 -4.74
C ALA A 26 -9.79 21.36 -5.15
N PHE A 27 -9.33 20.54 -6.06
CA PHE A 27 -8.08 20.73 -6.81
C PHE A 27 -8.27 21.89 -7.79
N ARG A 28 -7.54 22.95 -7.60
CA ARG A 28 -7.45 24.08 -8.53
C ARG A 28 -6.53 23.70 -9.68
N THR A 29 -7.09 23.52 -10.86
CA THR A 29 -6.35 23.45 -12.11
C THR A 29 -5.94 24.85 -12.54
N HIS A 30 -4.64 25.07 -12.73
CA HIS A 30 -4.13 26.28 -13.39
C HIS A 30 -4.10 26.07 -14.90
N SER A 31 -4.88 26.88 -15.57
CA SER A 31 -4.98 26.96 -17.01
C SER A 31 -3.84 27.79 -17.63
N GLY A 32 -3.22 27.25 -18.68
CA GLY A 32 -2.93 27.85 -19.96
C GLY A 32 -2.09 29.11 -20.05
N VAL A 33 -0.88 28.95 -20.64
CA VAL A 33 -0.19 30.03 -21.34
C VAL A 33 -0.01 29.60 -22.78
N PRO A 34 -0.36 30.45 -23.77
CA PRO A 34 -0.26 30.10 -25.21
C PRO A 34 1.18 30.23 -25.71
N VAL A 35 1.67 29.23 -26.44
CA VAL A 35 2.94 29.25 -27.15
C VAL A 35 2.71 29.78 -28.56
N THR A 36 3.37 30.90 -28.89
CA THR A 36 3.42 31.46 -30.25
C THR A 36 4.45 30.72 -31.09
N HIS A 37 4.03 30.27 -32.28
CA HIS A 37 4.87 29.74 -33.34
C HIS A 37 5.82 30.81 -33.90
N ARG A 38 7.10 30.47 -34.11
CA ARG A 38 7.96 31.12 -35.10
C ARG A 38 8.79 30.09 -35.85
N ALA A 39 8.86 30.32 -37.15
CA ALA A 39 9.27 29.40 -38.19
C ALA A 39 10.81 29.20 -38.31
N ALA A 40 11.10 28.07 -38.87
CA ALA A 40 12.22 27.47 -39.58
C ALA A 40 13.45 28.34 -39.94
N HIS A 41 14.64 27.75 -39.72
CA HIS A 41 15.71 27.80 -40.70
C HIS A 41 16.48 26.47 -40.77
N LYS A 42 16.82 26.08 -42.00
CA LYS A 42 17.41 24.85 -42.50
C LYS A 42 18.95 24.95 -42.49
N MET A 43 19.59 23.78 -42.34
CA MET A 43 20.86 23.31 -42.92
C MET A 43 21.90 22.86 -41.90
N GLY A 44 22.41 21.66 -42.17
CA GLY A 44 23.70 21.17 -41.72
C GLY A 44 23.74 19.66 -41.45
N ALA A 45 24.08 18.86 -42.47
CA ALA A 45 24.31 17.42 -42.34
C ALA A 45 25.62 17.15 -41.61
N GLY A 46 25.61 16.24 -40.63
CA GLY A 46 26.81 15.72 -39.99
C GLY A 46 26.48 14.37 -39.36
N SER A 47 26.86 13.29 -40.04
CA SER A 47 26.74 11.92 -39.63
C SER A 47 27.64 11.60 -38.45
N SER A 48 27.08 11.11 -37.34
CA SER A 48 27.73 10.08 -36.53
C SER A 48 26.64 9.34 -35.74
N ARG A 49 26.40 8.08 -36.10
CA ARG A 49 25.53 7.17 -35.41
C ARG A 49 26.15 6.79 -34.08
N GLY A 50 25.80 7.52 -33.03
CA GLY A 50 25.90 7.06 -31.66
C GLY A 50 24.48 6.73 -31.21
N SER A 51 24.15 5.43 -31.07
CA SER A 51 22.91 5.01 -30.45
C SER A 51 22.93 5.43 -28.98
N VAL A 52 22.37 6.59 -28.69
CA VAL A 52 22.05 6.97 -27.32
C VAL A 52 20.82 6.14 -26.94
N ALA A 53 21.05 5.03 -26.24
CA ALA A 53 20.00 4.36 -25.49
C ALA A 53 19.44 5.39 -24.51
N THR A 54 18.22 5.82 -24.73
CA THR A 54 17.45 6.63 -23.79
C THR A 54 17.22 5.76 -22.56
N ARG A 55 18.11 5.86 -21.57
CA ARG A 55 17.90 5.30 -20.23
C ARG A 55 16.71 6.03 -19.62
N ALA A 56 15.64 5.29 -19.36
CA ALA A 56 14.59 5.71 -18.45
C ALA A 56 15.26 5.98 -17.10
N SER A 57 15.34 7.24 -16.74
CA SER A 57 16.10 7.77 -15.63
C SER A 57 15.41 7.52 -14.30
N GLY A 58 16.16 7.15 -13.30
CA GLY A 58 15.80 7.29 -11.90
C GLY A 58 16.15 6.14 -10.97
N VAL A 59 16.46 4.96 -11.49
CA VAL A 59 16.93 3.83 -10.66
C VAL A 59 18.45 3.89 -10.57
N PRO A 60 19.05 3.96 -9.36
CA PRO A 60 20.49 3.91 -9.20
C PRO A 60 21.07 2.64 -9.86
N GLU A 61 22.22 2.79 -10.52
CA GLU A 61 22.94 1.70 -11.16
C GLU A 61 23.25 0.60 -10.11
N GLY A 62 22.79 -0.64 -10.35
CA GLY A 62 22.95 -1.78 -9.44
C GLY A 62 21.66 -2.25 -8.72
N LEU A 63 20.55 -1.50 -8.82
CA LEU A 63 19.28 -1.88 -8.15
C LEU A 63 18.31 -2.68 -9.04
N SER A 64 18.54 -2.78 -10.34
CA SER A 64 17.67 -3.54 -11.26
C SER A 64 17.56 -5.04 -10.93
N ASP A 65 18.62 -5.64 -10.39
CA ASP A 65 18.61 -7.06 -9.99
C ASP A 65 17.94 -7.28 -8.62
N GLY A 66 17.96 -6.27 -7.73
CA GLY A 66 17.29 -6.30 -6.43
C GLY A 66 15.76 -6.26 -6.51
N CYS A 67 15.19 -5.94 -7.67
CA CYS A 67 13.74 -5.80 -7.84
C CYS A 67 12.99 -7.14 -7.88
N LYS A 68 13.68 -8.25 -8.06
CA LYS A 68 13.07 -9.59 -8.22
C LYS A 68 13.17 -10.50 -6.99
N GLY A 69 13.19 -9.94 -5.77
CA GLY A 69 13.24 -10.76 -4.55
C GLY A 69 14.60 -11.38 -4.28
N ALA A 70 15.68 -10.72 -4.68
CA ALA A 70 17.04 -11.06 -4.28
C ALA A 70 17.28 -10.73 -2.81
N PRO A 71 18.19 -11.42 -2.11
CA PRO A 71 18.62 -11.05 -0.77
C PRO A 71 19.05 -9.58 -0.73
N VAL A 72 18.60 -8.87 0.30
CA VAL A 72 18.93 -7.46 0.47
C VAL A 72 20.37 -7.35 0.95
N PRO A 73 21.26 -6.64 0.23
CA PRO A 73 22.62 -6.43 0.70
C PRO A 73 22.65 -5.65 2.02
N GLU A 74 23.59 -5.99 2.89
CA GLU A 74 23.81 -5.26 4.14
C GLU A 74 24.20 -3.79 3.84
N GLY A 75 23.61 -2.84 4.60
CA GLY A 75 23.90 -1.42 4.44
C GLY A 75 23.16 -0.71 3.30
N VAL A 76 22.17 -1.36 2.67
CA VAL A 76 21.33 -0.71 1.65
C VAL A 76 20.54 0.45 2.26
N LYS A 77 20.52 1.58 1.54
CA LYS A 77 19.70 2.73 1.92
C LYS A 77 18.22 2.42 1.76
N LEU A 78 17.45 2.66 2.82
CA LEU A 78 15.98 2.50 2.80
C LEU A 78 15.26 3.78 2.39
N PRO A 79 14.10 3.66 1.73
CA PRO A 79 13.50 2.42 1.24
C PRO A 79 14.26 1.84 0.05
N ILE A 80 14.13 0.53 -0.19
CA ILE A 80 14.67 -0.09 -1.41
C ILE A 80 13.78 0.31 -2.57
N VAL A 81 14.35 1.07 -3.52
CA VAL A 81 13.61 1.61 -4.66
C VAL A 81 13.81 0.73 -5.88
N CYS A 82 12.69 0.43 -6.56
CA CYS A 82 12.64 -0.29 -7.84
C CYS A 82 12.04 0.55 -8.96
N GLY A 83 12.25 0.12 -10.19
CA GLY A 83 11.57 0.66 -11.35
C GLY A 83 10.13 0.13 -11.50
N GLU A 84 9.40 0.68 -12.46
CA GLU A 84 7.99 0.35 -12.75
C GLU A 84 7.80 -1.08 -13.30
N GLU A 85 8.86 -1.75 -13.72
CA GLU A 85 8.82 -3.10 -14.30
C GLU A 85 8.22 -4.15 -13.35
N VAL A 86 8.33 -3.94 -12.03
CA VAL A 86 7.71 -4.84 -11.04
C VAL A 86 6.19 -4.83 -11.14
N MET A 87 5.61 -3.72 -11.58
CA MET A 87 4.17 -3.51 -11.77
C MET A 87 3.74 -3.64 -13.23
N ALA A 88 4.60 -4.18 -14.09
CA ALA A 88 4.23 -4.45 -15.49
C ALA A 88 3.00 -5.39 -15.56
N PRO A 89 2.14 -5.25 -16.59
CA PRO A 89 0.98 -6.12 -16.76
C PRO A 89 1.36 -7.60 -16.80
N LYS A 90 0.63 -8.42 -16.04
CA LYS A 90 0.76 -9.87 -15.94
C LYS A 90 -0.58 -10.54 -16.25
N LYS A 91 -0.76 -11.81 -15.89
CA LYS A 91 -1.99 -12.58 -16.19
C LYS A 91 -3.23 -11.98 -15.49
N HIS A 92 -3.06 -11.38 -14.32
CA HIS A 92 -4.15 -10.81 -13.52
C HIS A 92 -3.82 -9.37 -13.10
N GLY A 93 -3.98 -8.42 -14.00
CA GLY A 93 -3.57 -7.04 -13.77
C GLY A 93 -2.04 -6.91 -13.60
N THR A 94 -1.57 -6.45 -12.44
CA THR A 94 -0.14 -6.35 -12.11
C THR A 94 0.41 -7.60 -11.43
N THR A 95 -0.41 -8.60 -11.16
CA THR A 95 -0.06 -9.87 -10.50
C THR A 95 -0.29 -11.06 -11.43
N ASP A 96 0.31 -12.21 -11.12
CA ASP A 96 0.09 -13.42 -11.94
C ASP A 96 -1.22 -14.14 -11.60
N GLU A 97 -1.68 -14.01 -10.35
CA GLU A 97 -2.87 -14.66 -9.82
C GLU A 97 -3.75 -13.63 -9.07
N PRO A 98 -5.05 -13.90 -8.90
CA PRO A 98 -5.92 -13.09 -8.04
C PRO A 98 -5.53 -13.22 -6.57
N VAL A 99 -6.08 -12.35 -5.73
CA VAL A 99 -5.93 -12.48 -4.28
C VAL A 99 -6.50 -13.80 -3.76
N GLN A 100 -5.94 -14.30 -2.66
CA GLN A 100 -6.39 -15.53 -2.00
C GLN A 100 -7.86 -15.43 -1.60
N GLN A 101 -8.60 -16.55 -1.74
CA GLN A 101 -10.05 -16.58 -1.44
C GLN A 101 -10.36 -16.36 0.05
N ASN A 102 -9.47 -16.84 0.94
CA ASN A 102 -9.66 -16.82 2.39
C ASN A 102 -8.78 -15.77 3.05
N LEU A 103 -9.01 -14.49 2.75
CA LEU A 103 -8.28 -13.40 3.38
C LEU A 103 -8.51 -13.37 4.90
N ARG A 104 -7.47 -12.98 5.63
CA ARG A 104 -7.52 -12.80 7.07
C ARG A 104 -8.45 -11.63 7.44
N TRP A 105 -8.85 -11.60 8.68
CA TRP A 105 -9.60 -10.51 9.32
C TRP A 105 -10.94 -10.17 8.68
N GLY A 106 -11.47 -11.06 7.84
CA GLY A 106 -12.74 -10.82 7.13
C GLY A 106 -12.65 -9.72 6.07
N CYS A 107 -11.44 -9.50 5.50
CA CYS A 107 -11.25 -8.54 4.40
C CYS A 107 -12.08 -8.93 3.18
N GLU A 108 -12.69 -7.92 2.53
CA GLU A 108 -13.58 -8.12 1.39
C GLU A 108 -12.76 -8.42 0.13
N TRP A 109 -13.02 -9.58 -0.48
CA TRP A 109 -12.25 -10.12 -1.60
C TRP A 109 -12.21 -9.20 -2.84
N LYS A 110 -13.36 -8.65 -3.23
CA LYS A 110 -13.44 -7.81 -4.44
C LYS A 110 -12.66 -6.51 -4.28
N THR A 111 -12.72 -5.91 -3.11
CA THR A 111 -11.94 -4.71 -2.76
C THR A 111 -10.45 -5.02 -2.77
N ALA A 112 -10.07 -6.16 -2.18
CA ALA A 112 -8.69 -6.61 -2.15
C ALA A 112 -8.15 -6.85 -3.56
N ASP A 113 -8.86 -7.61 -4.39
CA ASP A 113 -8.43 -7.93 -5.74
C ASP A 113 -8.28 -6.67 -6.62
N LYS A 114 -9.25 -5.76 -6.52
CA LYS A 114 -9.21 -4.48 -7.21
C LYS A 114 -7.98 -3.65 -6.81
N ILE A 115 -7.71 -3.52 -5.52
CA ILE A 115 -6.60 -2.70 -5.00
C ILE A 115 -5.26 -3.36 -5.33
N CYS A 116 -5.12 -4.65 -5.07
CA CYS A 116 -3.86 -5.38 -5.23
C CYS A 116 -3.38 -5.45 -6.68
N SER A 117 -4.32 -5.64 -7.64
CA SER A 117 -3.96 -6.07 -9.00
C SER A 117 -4.37 -5.11 -10.11
N PHE A 118 -5.40 -4.27 -9.90
CA PHE A 118 -6.01 -3.49 -11.00
C PHE A 118 -6.01 -1.99 -10.81
N ASN A 119 -5.88 -1.49 -9.58
CA ASN A 119 -5.99 -0.05 -9.36
C ASN A 119 -5.01 0.47 -8.31
N ARG A 120 -3.83 0.81 -8.77
CA ARG A 120 -2.71 1.38 -8.01
C ARG A 120 -3.00 2.74 -7.35
N HIS A 121 -4.08 3.40 -7.74
CA HIS A 121 -4.48 4.71 -7.21
C HIS A 121 -5.69 4.62 -6.28
N TYR A 122 -6.10 3.41 -5.93
CA TYR A 122 -7.24 3.17 -5.08
C TYR A 122 -6.79 2.61 -3.73
N ALA A 123 -7.34 3.16 -2.67
CA ALA A 123 -7.17 2.65 -1.32
C ALA A 123 -8.54 2.32 -0.71
N GLU A 124 -8.56 1.45 0.26
CA GLU A 124 -9.70 1.31 1.15
C GLU A 124 -9.95 2.63 1.89
N PHE A 125 -11.17 2.86 2.40
CA PHE A 125 -11.45 4.09 3.16
C PHE A 125 -10.66 4.13 4.48
N ALA A 126 -10.32 5.34 4.92
CA ALA A 126 -9.60 5.55 6.18
C ALA A 126 -10.37 4.92 7.36
N GLY A 127 -9.69 4.07 8.13
CA GLY A 127 -10.30 3.33 9.24
C GLY A 127 -10.93 2.00 8.85
N TYR A 128 -10.85 1.57 7.59
CA TYR A 128 -11.36 0.25 7.15
C TYR A 128 -10.89 -0.89 8.06
N TRP A 129 -9.60 -0.91 8.43
CA TRP A 129 -9.01 -1.93 9.31
C TRP A 129 -9.72 -2.08 10.65
N ALA A 130 -10.32 -1.00 11.18
CA ALA A 130 -11.09 -1.03 12.42
C ALA A 130 -12.51 -1.59 12.25
N THR A 131 -12.99 -1.76 11.01
CA THR A 131 -14.30 -2.38 10.71
C THR A 131 -14.22 -3.87 10.43
N THR A 132 -13.01 -4.41 10.37
CA THR A 132 -12.72 -5.83 10.18
C THR A 132 -12.46 -6.53 11.53
N ASN A 133 -12.18 -7.82 11.50
CA ASN A 133 -11.78 -8.56 12.70
C ASN A 133 -10.31 -8.32 13.11
N PHE A 134 -9.59 -7.41 12.43
CA PHE A 134 -8.17 -7.18 12.67
C PHE A 134 -7.86 -6.89 14.14
N LEU A 135 -8.61 -5.97 14.77
CA LEU A 135 -8.38 -5.60 16.18
C LEU A 135 -8.64 -6.72 17.18
N GLN A 136 -9.45 -7.71 16.81
CA GLN A 136 -9.76 -8.87 17.64
C GLN A 136 -8.74 -10.00 17.46
N GLU A 137 -8.16 -10.12 16.27
CA GLU A 137 -7.30 -11.24 15.89
C GLU A 137 -5.81 -10.91 15.88
N VAL A 138 -5.44 -9.61 15.90
CA VAL A 138 -4.03 -9.19 15.98
C VAL A 138 -3.44 -9.58 17.34
N ASP A 139 -2.22 -10.14 17.32
CA ASP A 139 -1.49 -10.44 18.54
C ASP A 139 -1.15 -9.15 19.30
N ARG A 140 -1.62 -9.06 20.55
CA ARG A 140 -1.41 -7.88 21.40
C ARG A 140 -0.11 -7.89 22.15
N ASP A 141 0.43 -9.09 22.38
CA ASP A 141 1.58 -9.33 23.24
C ASP A 141 2.84 -9.73 22.44
N GLY A 142 2.65 -10.00 21.14
CA GLY A 142 3.71 -10.47 20.24
C GLY A 142 3.72 -9.74 18.89
N GLU A 143 4.51 -10.29 17.97
CA GLU A 143 4.62 -9.84 16.60
C GLU A 143 3.54 -10.49 15.73
N THR A 144 2.89 -9.69 14.89
CA THR A 144 2.00 -10.18 13.84
C THR A 144 2.70 -10.10 12.50
N THR A 145 2.76 -11.22 11.77
CA THR A 145 3.22 -11.24 10.38
C THR A 145 2.06 -10.94 9.44
N TYR A 146 2.30 -10.03 8.51
CA TYR A 146 1.37 -9.59 7.47
C TYR A 146 1.83 -10.17 6.14
N TYR A 147 0.93 -10.89 5.47
CA TYR A 147 1.25 -11.63 4.25
C TYR A 147 0.61 -11.01 3.02
N ASP A 148 1.34 -11.03 1.91
CA ASP A 148 0.82 -10.64 0.59
C ASP A 148 -0.49 -11.39 0.29
N SER A 149 -1.55 -10.64 0.03
CA SER A 149 -2.87 -11.21 -0.23
C SER A 149 -2.95 -12.02 -1.53
N VAL A 150 -1.97 -11.88 -2.42
CA VAL A 150 -1.86 -12.69 -3.64
C VAL A 150 -1.00 -13.92 -3.38
N THR A 151 0.26 -13.73 -2.96
CA THR A 151 1.26 -14.80 -2.92
C THR A 151 1.41 -15.49 -1.57
N GLY A 152 0.90 -14.91 -0.50
CA GLY A 152 1.12 -15.43 0.86
C GLY A 152 2.55 -15.25 1.39
N LYS A 153 3.40 -14.49 0.70
CA LYS A 153 4.75 -14.17 1.21
C LYS A 153 4.67 -13.14 2.33
N PRO A 154 5.55 -13.20 3.36
CA PRO A 154 5.58 -12.21 4.41
C PRO A 154 6.04 -10.85 3.87
N LEU A 155 5.31 -9.79 4.19
CA LEU A 155 5.60 -8.42 3.75
C LEU A 155 6.00 -7.51 4.89
N PHE A 156 5.33 -7.66 6.03
CA PHE A 156 5.61 -6.87 7.22
C PHE A 156 5.53 -7.76 8.46
N VAL A 157 6.26 -7.38 9.50
CA VAL A 157 6.16 -7.99 10.82
C VAL A 157 6.12 -6.87 11.85
N ALA A 158 5.00 -6.69 12.51
CA ALA A 158 4.80 -5.60 13.46
C ALA A 158 4.15 -6.08 14.77
N PRO A 159 4.50 -5.42 15.88
CA PRO A 159 5.44 -4.30 16.01
C PRO A 159 6.90 -4.76 16.08
N ARG A 160 7.82 -3.96 15.56
CA ARG A 160 9.25 -4.10 15.79
C ARG A 160 9.85 -2.75 16.17
N GLY A 161 10.74 -2.75 17.17
CA GLY A 161 11.32 -1.51 17.70
C GLY A 161 10.34 -0.62 18.46
N ARG A 162 9.08 -1.04 18.62
CA ARG A 162 8.01 -0.33 19.35
C ARG A 162 6.96 -1.29 19.91
N SER A 163 6.03 -0.80 20.75
CA SER A 163 4.92 -1.61 21.24
C SER A 163 3.77 -1.71 20.23
N MET A 164 2.92 -2.75 20.37
CA MET A 164 1.68 -2.88 19.60
C MET A 164 0.75 -1.68 19.81
N GLU A 165 0.71 -1.13 21.03
CA GLU A 165 -0.09 0.08 21.30
C GLU A 165 0.40 1.27 20.48
N ALA A 166 1.73 1.47 20.36
CA ALA A 166 2.32 2.53 19.54
C ALA A 166 1.99 2.33 18.05
N PHE A 167 2.09 1.10 17.54
CA PHE A 167 1.70 0.75 16.17
C PHE A 167 0.22 1.07 15.91
N LEU A 168 -0.68 0.63 16.77
CA LEU A 168 -2.11 0.86 16.62
C LEU A 168 -2.49 2.34 16.77
N LYS A 169 -1.83 3.07 17.67
CA LYS A 169 -2.02 4.52 17.83
C LYS A 169 -1.66 5.29 16.56
N GLU A 170 -0.52 4.96 15.97
CA GLU A 170 -0.07 5.56 14.71
C GLU A 170 -1.01 5.21 13.55
N SER A 171 -1.38 3.94 13.41
CA SER A 171 -2.32 3.45 12.41
C SER A 171 -3.68 4.16 12.52
N LYS A 172 -4.16 4.38 13.74
CA LYS A 172 -5.39 5.14 14.00
C LYS A 172 -5.28 6.60 13.61
N ALA A 173 -4.15 7.24 13.90
CA ALA A 173 -3.92 8.64 13.56
C ALA A 173 -3.92 8.89 12.05
N HIS A 174 -3.47 7.92 11.26
CA HIS A 174 -3.34 8.02 9.80
C HIS A 174 -4.48 7.32 9.02
N GLY A 175 -5.25 6.47 9.66
CA GLY A 175 -6.40 5.79 9.06
C GLY A 175 -6.09 4.44 8.41
N TRP A 176 -4.82 4.04 8.30
CA TRP A 176 -4.35 2.76 7.71
C TRP A 176 -3.26 2.13 8.57
N PRO A 177 -3.05 0.81 8.51
CA PRO A 177 -1.86 0.18 9.08
C PRO A 177 -0.60 0.93 8.66
N SER A 178 0.16 1.41 9.64
CA SER A 178 1.32 2.27 9.42
C SER A 178 2.59 1.59 9.94
N PHE A 179 3.43 1.14 9.02
CA PHE A 179 4.66 0.40 9.31
C PHE A 179 5.90 1.31 9.27
N ARG A 180 6.97 0.89 9.93
CA ARG A 180 8.30 1.52 9.95
C ARG A 180 9.34 0.61 9.29
N ASP A 181 10.53 1.11 9.02
CA ASP A 181 11.58 0.39 8.27
C ASP A 181 11.92 -0.98 8.88
N GLU A 182 11.95 -1.08 10.22
CA GLU A 182 12.25 -2.30 10.97
C GLU A 182 11.17 -3.37 10.84
N GLU A 183 9.96 -2.95 10.47
CA GLU A 183 8.78 -3.81 10.33
C GLU A 183 8.63 -4.35 8.90
N VAL A 184 9.44 -3.87 7.94
CA VAL A 184 9.35 -4.27 6.53
C VAL A 184 10.21 -5.50 6.25
N VAL A 185 9.64 -6.49 5.57
CA VAL A 185 10.37 -7.66 5.04
C VAL A 185 10.91 -7.30 3.66
N TRP A 186 12.10 -6.69 3.63
CA TRP A 186 12.68 -6.11 2.43
C TRP A 186 12.99 -7.10 1.31
N GLU A 187 13.02 -8.39 1.58
CA GLU A 187 13.11 -9.45 0.57
C GLU A 187 11.90 -9.44 -0.37
N ASN A 188 10.73 -9.02 0.12
CA ASN A 188 9.46 -9.10 -0.58
C ASN A 188 8.79 -7.74 -0.86
N VAL A 189 9.30 -6.63 -0.28
CA VAL A 189 8.71 -5.29 -0.43
C VAL A 189 9.68 -4.37 -1.16
N ARG A 190 9.15 -3.51 -2.01
CA ARG A 190 9.88 -2.44 -2.70
C ARG A 190 9.07 -1.13 -2.67
N CYS A 191 9.75 -0.02 -2.87
CA CYS A 191 9.11 1.24 -3.22
C CYS A 191 9.39 1.59 -4.69
N LEU A 192 8.45 2.22 -5.35
CA LEU A 192 8.70 2.85 -6.64
C LEU A 192 9.23 4.28 -6.44
N VAL A 193 9.75 4.88 -7.49
CA VAL A 193 10.31 6.25 -7.46
C VAL A 193 9.30 7.28 -6.95
N ASN A 194 8.00 7.07 -7.21
CA ASN A 194 6.91 7.94 -6.76
C ASN A 194 6.49 7.70 -5.30
N GLY A 195 7.13 6.75 -4.59
CA GLY A 195 6.81 6.38 -3.20
C GLY A 195 5.76 5.29 -3.07
N GLU A 196 5.22 4.75 -4.16
CA GLU A 196 4.31 3.61 -4.08
C GLU A 196 5.03 2.39 -3.47
N ALA A 197 4.42 1.78 -2.46
CA ALA A 197 4.90 0.53 -1.86
C ALA A 197 4.23 -0.67 -2.56
N VAL A 198 5.05 -1.62 -3.00
CA VAL A 198 4.62 -2.78 -3.79
C VAL A 198 5.32 -4.04 -3.32
N SER A 199 4.71 -5.21 -3.56
CA SER A 199 5.43 -6.47 -3.38
C SER A 199 6.28 -6.79 -4.61
N THR A 200 7.31 -7.63 -4.45
CA THR A 200 8.13 -8.13 -5.56
C THR A 200 7.33 -8.97 -6.57
N ALA A 201 6.11 -9.37 -6.23
CA ALA A 201 5.18 -10.08 -7.10
C ALA A 201 4.26 -9.15 -7.91
N GLY A 202 4.30 -7.83 -7.63
CA GLY A 202 3.47 -6.83 -8.32
C GLY A 202 2.15 -6.51 -7.62
N THR A 203 2.00 -6.89 -6.35
CA THR A 203 0.85 -6.46 -5.54
C THR A 203 1.02 -5.01 -5.12
N HIS A 204 0.02 -4.17 -5.38
CA HIS A 204 -0.03 -2.83 -4.83
C HIS A 204 -0.32 -2.90 -3.32
N LEU A 205 0.52 -2.26 -2.51
CA LEU A 205 0.40 -2.30 -1.05
C LEU A 205 -0.10 -0.98 -0.46
N GLY A 206 0.38 0.13 -0.94
CA GLY A 206 0.12 1.46 -0.42
C GLY A 206 1.25 2.42 -0.79
N HIS A 207 1.66 3.29 0.15
CA HIS A 207 2.70 4.31 -0.11
C HIS A 207 3.64 4.50 1.07
N ASN A 208 4.90 4.82 0.77
CA ASN A 208 5.82 5.41 1.71
C ASN A 208 5.53 6.91 1.83
N LEU A 209 5.14 7.35 3.00
CA LEU A 209 4.81 8.73 3.37
C LEU A 209 5.71 9.16 4.54
N PRO A 210 6.99 9.51 4.30
CA PRO A 210 7.93 9.82 5.35
C PRO A 210 7.48 11.02 6.19
N ASP A 211 7.81 10.96 7.47
CA ASP A 211 7.56 12.02 8.43
C ASP A 211 8.84 12.38 9.23
N LYS A 212 8.69 13.10 10.35
CA LYS A 212 9.83 13.52 11.18
C LYS A 212 10.60 12.34 11.81
N SER A 213 9.94 11.17 11.92
CA SER A 213 10.51 9.94 12.49
C SER A 213 11.13 9.02 11.45
N GLY A 214 11.12 9.39 10.16
CA GLY A 214 11.66 8.61 9.05
C GLY A 214 10.60 8.09 8.10
N ASN A 215 10.89 6.99 7.43
CA ASN A 215 9.95 6.34 6.52
C ASN A 215 8.72 5.84 7.29
N ARG A 216 7.55 5.99 6.68
CA ARG A 216 6.28 5.48 7.19
C ARG A 216 5.47 4.92 6.03
N TYR A 217 5.21 3.63 6.09
CA TYR A 217 4.48 2.89 5.06
C TYR A 217 3.01 2.80 5.44
N CYS A 218 2.19 3.58 4.74
CA CYS A 218 0.74 3.60 4.89
C CYS A 218 0.16 2.53 3.96
N ILE A 219 -0.30 1.41 4.52
CA ILE A 219 -0.56 0.17 3.78
C ILE A 219 -2.03 -0.21 3.86
N ASN A 220 -2.61 -0.60 2.73
CA ASN A 220 -3.95 -1.16 2.66
C ASN A 220 -4.02 -2.48 3.43
N LEU A 221 -4.95 -2.61 4.37
CA LEU A 221 -5.11 -3.86 5.11
C LEU A 221 -5.42 -5.02 4.17
N VAL A 222 -6.26 -4.78 3.17
CA VAL A 222 -6.64 -5.80 2.17
C VAL A 222 -5.46 -6.33 1.37
N SER A 223 -4.38 -5.56 1.23
CA SER A 223 -3.18 -5.99 0.48
C SER A 223 -2.25 -6.89 1.29
N VAL A 224 -2.41 -6.89 2.62
CA VAL A 224 -1.54 -7.64 3.55
C VAL A 224 -2.32 -8.66 4.40
N ALA A 225 -3.56 -8.94 4.01
CA ALA A 225 -4.45 -9.88 4.68
C ALA A 225 -4.31 -11.32 4.19
N GLY A 226 -3.26 -11.65 3.44
CA GLY A 226 -2.98 -13.01 2.97
C GLY A 226 -2.72 -13.99 4.11
N ARG A 227 -2.78 -15.26 3.77
CA ARG A 227 -2.34 -16.37 4.62
C ARG A 227 -0.98 -16.88 4.12
N PRO A 228 -0.13 -17.40 5.00
CA PRO A 228 1.16 -17.96 4.58
C PRO A 228 0.98 -19.02 3.51
N ALA A 229 1.88 -19.01 2.50
CA ALA A 229 1.96 -19.99 1.43
C ALA A 229 2.47 -21.35 1.93
#